data_6f71284a26e1cb16f6f1fb6772340bdd
#
_entry.id   6f71284a26e1cb16f6f1fb6772340bdd
#
_cell.length_a   1.000
_cell.length_b   1.000
_cell.length_c   1.000
_cell.angle_alpha   90.00
_cell.angle_beta   90.00
_cell.angle_gamma   90.00
#
_symmetry.space_group_name_H-M   'P 1'
#
loop_
_entity.id
_entity.type
_entity.pdbx_description
1 polymer ?
#
loop_
_entity_poly.entity_id
_entity_poly.type
_entity_poly.pdbx_seq_one_letter_code
_entity_poly.pdbx_strand_id
1 'polypeptide(L)'
;GSKIEIPNTPLNREIFGSEENQHKRKIARALLSGIYDVKNHFFLDVEIDRVDSNETRLAKKNIEAIQEIIGKNKEIILFDRGYPSIELFNWLEKQGKKFVMRLSRNDYIKRDDSRR
;
A
#
# COMPACT_ATOMS: atom_id res chain seq x y z
N GLY A 1 1.45 0.90 -2.93
CA GLY A 1 0.21 1.03 -3.68
C GLY A 1 0.35 1.93 -4.90
N SER A 2 -0.50 1.70 -5.84
CA SER A 2 -0.52 2.44 -7.10
C SER A 2 -1.93 2.85 -7.46
N LYS A 3 -2.05 4.05 -8.01
CA LYS A 3 -3.30 4.50 -8.63
C LYS A 3 -3.33 3.97 -10.05
N ILE A 4 -4.40 3.28 -10.40
CA ILE A 4 -4.58 2.70 -11.73
C ILE A 4 -5.79 3.30 -12.42
N GLU A 5 -5.73 3.42 -13.74
CA GLU A 5 -6.89 3.81 -14.54
C GLU A 5 -7.78 2.58 -14.75
N ILE A 6 -9.08 2.78 -14.59
CA ILE A 6 -10.09 1.77 -14.82
C ILE A 6 -11.05 2.29 -15.91
N PRO A 7 -11.90 1.45 -16.50
CA PRO A 7 -12.84 1.92 -17.51
C PRO A 7 -13.62 3.15 -17.04
N ASN A 8 -13.59 4.21 -17.83
CA ASN A 8 -14.11 5.52 -17.43
C ASN A 8 -15.62 5.61 -17.62
N THR A 9 -16.34 4.92 -16.76
CA THR A 9 -17.80 4.92 -16.74
C THR A 9 -18.32 5.73 -15.55
N PRO A 10 -19.56 6.25 -15.62
CA PRO A 10 -20.16 6.91 -14.45
C PRO A 10 -20.20 6.04 -13.22
N LEU A 11 -20.49 4.75 -13.38
CA LEU A 11 -20.53 3.80 -12.26
C LEU A 11 -19.15 3.65 -11.60
N ASN A 12 -18.10 3.48 -12.39
CA ASN A 12 -16.75 3.34 -11.85
C ASN A 12 -16.27 4.62 -11.15
N ARG A 13 -16.62 5.78 -11.70
CA ARG A 13 -16.30 7.06 -11.02
C ARG A 13 -17.01 7.18 -9.69
N GLU A 14 -18.23 6.68 -9.59
CA GLU A 14 -18.99 6.68 -8.34
C GLU A 14 -18.40 5.73 -7.30
N ILE A 15 -18.10 4.49 -7.70
CA ILE A 15 -17.63 3.43 -6.80
C ILE A 15 -16.18 3.67 -6.36
N PHE A 16 -15.28 3.94 -7.29
CA PHE A 16 -13.84 4.02 -7.04
C PHE A 16 -13.30 5.45 -6.96
N GLY A 17 -14.05 6.41 -7.45
CA GLY A 17 -13.63 7.79 -7.51
C GLY A 17 -12.98 8.15 -8.83
N SER A 18 -12.62 9.41 -8.95
CA SER A 18 -12.01 9.95 -10.16
C SER A 18 -10.98 11.01 -9.82
N GLU A 19 -10.05 11.24 -10.73
CA GLU A 19 -9.09 12.33 -10.67
C GLU A 19 -9.10 13.08 -12.00
N GLU A 20 -8.81 14.38 -11.96
CA GLU A 20 -8.67 15.16 -13.17
C GLU A 20 -7.31 14.90 -13.80
N ASN A 21 -7.30 14.70 -15.14
CA ASN A 21 -6.06 14.62 -15.90
C ASN A 21 -5.56 16.04 -16.26
N GLN A 22 -4.43 16.12 -16.97
CA GLN A 22 -3.86 17.40 -17.43
C GLN A 22 -4.80 18.23 -18.31
N HIS A 23 -5.83 17.61 -18.92
CA HIS A 23 -6.82 18.27 -19.75
C HIS A 23 -8.12 18.57 -18.98
N LYS A 24 -8.09 18.51 -17.65
CA LYS A 24 -9.23 18.74 -16.75
C LYS A 24 -10.42 17.81 -17.00
N ARG A 25 -10.17 16.63 -17.53
CA ARG A 25 -11.20 15.58 -17.68
C ARG A 25 -11.15 14.65 -16.48
N LYS A 26 -12.34 14.28 -15.98
CA LYS A 26 -12.46 13.31 -14.89
C LYS A 26 -12.23 11.90 -15.43
N ILE A 27 -11.27 11.21 -14.86
CA ILE A 27 -10.93 9.83 -15.23
C ILE A 27 -11.14 8.94 -14.02
N ALA A 28 -11.87 7.84 -14.21
CA ALA A 28 -12.07 6.86 -13.15
C ALA A 28 -10.74 6.20 -12.79
N ARG A 29 -10.41 6.20 -11.50
CA ARG A 29 -9.19 5.59 -10.96
C ARG A 29 -9.50 4.83 -9.69
N ALA A 30 -8.66 3.85 -9.41
CA ALA A 30 -8.75 3.09 -8.17
C ALA A 30 -7.36 2.98 -7.55
N LEU A 31 -7.32 2.71 -6.25
CA LEU A 31 -6.07 2.44 -5.54
C LEU A 31 -5.89 0.93 -5.47
N LEU A 32 -4.74 0.46 -5.94
CA LEU A 32 -4.36 -0.94 -5.93
C LEU A 32 -3.22 -1.14 -4.95
N SER A 33 -3.34 -2.13 -4.07
CA SER A 33 -2.29 -2.51 -3.15
C SER A 33 -2.09 -4.02 -3.21
N GLY A 34 -0.84 -4.45 -3.38
CA GLY A 34 -0.53 -5.87 -3.49
C GLY A 34 0.70 -6.25 -2.71
N ILE A 35 0.76 -7.51 -2.33
CA ILE A 35 1.95 -8.14 -1.78
C ILE A 35 2.45 -9.17 -2.78
N TYR A 36 3.70 -9.04 -3.16
CA TYR A 36 4.35 -9.85 -4.16
C TYR A 36 5.41 -10.75 -3.54
N ASP A 37 5.39 -12.03 -3.89
CA ASP A 37 6.42 -12.97 -3.50
C ASP A 37 7.58 -12.89 -4.50
N VAL A 38 8.67 -12.24 -4.09
CA VAL A 38 9.83 -12.00 -4.95
C VAL A 38 10.51 -13.31 -5.35
N LYS A 39 10.53 -14.30 -4.46
CA LYS A 39 11.18 -15.58 -4.69
C LYS A 39 10.43 -16.43 -5.71
N ASN A 40 9.11 -16.48 -5.59
CA ASN A 40 8.26 -17.35 -6.41
C ASN A 40 7.59 -16.62 -7.58
N HIS A 41 7.77 -15.29 -7.67
CA HIS A 41 7.30 -14.46 -8.79
C HIS A 41 5.78 -14.44 -8.98
N PHE A 42 5.01 -14.34 -7.90
CA PHE A 42 3.57 -14.15 -8.00
C PHE A 42 3.03 -13.29 -6.87
N PHE A 43 1.85 -12.71 -7.10
CA PHE A 43 1.16 -11.95 -6.05
C PHE A 43 0.51 -12.88 -5.03
N LEU A 44 0.75 -12.61 -3.75
CA LEU A 44 0.13 -13.34 -2.66
C LEU A 44 -1.25 -12.79 -2.32
N ASP A 45 -1.42 -11.49 -2.45
CA ASP A 45 -2.69 -10.81 -2.20
C ASP A 45 -2.75 -9.50 -2.97
N VAL A 46 -3.94 -9.14 -3.42
CA VAL A 46 -4.19 -7.87 -4.10
C VAL A 46 -5.49 -7.28 -3.57
N GLU A 47 -5.44 -6.02 -3.16
CA GLU A 47 -6.60 -5.26 -2.71
C GLU A 47 -6.82 -4.07 -3.63
N ILE A 48 -8.08 -3.79 -3.94
CA ILE A 48 -8.47 -2.63 -4.72
C ILE A 48 -9.49 -1.83 -3.92
N ASP A 49 -9.37 -0.51 -3.93
CA ASP A 49 -10.27 0.36 -3.19
C ASP A 49 -10.39 1.71 -3.92
N ARG A 50 -11.16 2.61 -3.35
CA ARG A 50 -11.31 3.97 -3.87
C ARG A 50 -9.96 4.65 -4.02
N VAL A 51 -9.85 5.50 -5.04
CA VAL A 51 -8.61 6.23 -5.33
C VAL A 51 -8.15 7.11 -4.16
N ASP A 52 -9.10 7.59 -3.35
CA ASP A 52 -8.85 8.40 -2.17
C ASP A 52 -8.69 7.59 -0.88
N SER A 53 -8.59 6.27 -0.98
CA SER A 53 -8.43 5.38 0.17
C SER A 53 -7.03 5.50 0.78
N ASN A 54 -6.89 4.95 1.98
CA ASN A 54 -5.65 4.99 2.75
C ASN A 54 -4.76 3.79 2.39
N GLU A 55 -3.58 4.06 1.84
CA GLU A 55 -2.60 3.02 1.46
C GLU A 55 -2.15 2.18 2.65
N THR A 56 -2.00 2.80 3.82
CA THR A 56 -1.62 2.08 5.05
C THR A 56 -2.67 1.05 5.43
N ARG A 57 -3.95 1.41 5.33
CA ARG A 57 -5.05 0.49 5.62
C ARG A 57 -5.04 -0.70 4.65
N LEU A 58 -4.83 -0.44 3.37
CA LEU A 58 -4.76 -1.51 2.37
C LEU A 58 -3.54 -2.41 2.58
N ALA A 59 -2.40 -1.85 2.95
CA ALA A 59 -1.21 -2.63 3.28
C ALA A 59 -1.45 -3.56 4.47
N LYS A 60 -2.14 -3.08 5.50
CA LYS A 60 -2.53 -3.92 6.64
C LYS A 60 -3.42 -5.08 6.21
N LYS A 61 -4.41 -4.82 5.35
CA LYS A 61 -5.29 -5.87 4.81
C LYS A 61 -4.50 -6.92 4.04
N ASN A 62 -3.57 -6.49 3.19
CA ASN A 62 -2.71 -7.41 2.45
C ASN A 62 -1.92 -8.32 3.40
N ILE A 63 -1.33 -7.74 4.44
CA ILE A 63 -0.51 -8.48 5.40
C ILE A 63 -1.35 -9.46 6.22
N GLU A 64 -2.53 -9.05 6.65
CA GLU A 64 -3.45 -9.93 7.37
C GLU A 64 -3.90 -11.11 6.50
N ALA A 65 -4.18 -10.86 5.22
CA ALA A 65 -4.59 -11.92 4.29
C ALA A 65 -3.49 -12.96 4.10
N ILE A 66 -2.24 -12.55 3.97
CA ILE A 66 -1.13 -13.50 3.79
C ILE A 66 -0.82 -14.30 5.05
N GLN A 67 -1.12 -13.78 6.25
CA GLN A 67 -0.93 -14.53 7.48
C GLN A 67 -1.77 -15.79 7.53
N GLU A 68 -2.97 -15.75 6.99
CA GLU A 68 -3.85 -16.91 6.90
C GLU A 68 -3.30 -17.96 5.94
N ILE A 69 -2.59 -17.52 4.89
CA ILE A 69 -2.04 -18.40 3.85
C ILE A 69 -0.70 -19.00 4.27
N ILE A 70 0.19 -18.17 4.82
CA ILE A 70 1.59 -18.52 5.08
C ILE A 70 1.81 -18.99 6.53
N GLY A 71 0.91 -18.59 7.43
CA GLY A 71 1.04 -18.90 8.86
C GLY A 71 2.13 -18.05 9.51
N LYS A 72 2.84 -18.65 10.47
CA LYS A 72 3.87 -17.97 11.25
C LYS A 72 5.28 -18.08 10.66
N ASN A 73 5.40 -18.29 9.37
CA ASN A 73 6.70 -18.38 8.73
C ASN A 73 7.47 -17.06 8.86
N LYS A 74 8.79 -17.20 8.99
CA LYS A 74 9.69 -16.05 9.07
C LYS A 74 9.81 -15.41 7.69
N GLU A 75 9.06 -14.36 7.47
CA GLU A 75 9.11 -13.57 6.23
C GLU A 75 9.63 -12.18 6.55
N ILE A 76 10.31 -11.59 5.58
CA ILE A 76 10.71 -10.19 5.65
C ILE A 76 9.88 -9.44 4.62
N ILE A 77 9.13 -8.44 5.08
CA ILE A 77 8.29 -7.62 4.22
C ILE A 77 9.11 -6.42 3.73
N LEU A 78 9.19 -6.27 2.41
CA LEU A 78 9.88 -5.15 1.79
C LEU A 78 8.84 -4.12 1.35
N PHE A 79 9.02 -2.89 1.80
CA PHE A 79 8.14 -1.79 1.42
C PHE A 79 8.82 -0.85 0.45
N ASP A 80 8.09 -0.45 -0.58
CA ASP A 80 8.49 0.64 -1.43
C ASP A 80 8.43 1.96 -0.64
N ARG A 81 9.24 2.95 -1.02
CA ARG A 81 9.32 4.22 -0.30
C ARG A 81 8.04 5.07 -0.34
N GLY A 82 7.01 4.63 -1.05
CA GLY A 82 5.68 5.24 -1.01
C GLY A 82 4.91 5.00 0.27
N TYR A 83 5.42 4.17 1.20
CA TYR A 83 4.72 3.78 2.42
C TYR A 83 5.32 4.28 3.75
N PRO A 84 6.10 5.36 3.82
CA PRO A 84 6.66 5.78 5.11
C PRO A 84 5.53 6.23 6.05
N SER A 85 5.17 5.37 6.99
CA SER A 85 4.09 5.61 7.95
C SER A 85 4.49 5.08 9.31
N ILE A 86 4.54 5.97 10.30
CA ILE A 86 4.82 5.59 11.69
C ILE A 86 3.75 4.64 12.21
N GLU A 87 2.49 4.87 11.83
CA GLU A 87 1.38 4.00 12.19
C GLU A 87 1.59 2.58 11.70
N LEU A 88 1.98 2.42 10.43
CA LEU A 88 2.24 1.11 9.85
C LEU A 88 3.41 0.41 10.54
N PHE A 89 4.48 1.12 10.84
CA PHE A 89 5.63 0.56 11.54
C PHE A 89 5.28 0.07 12.93
N ASN A 90 4.56 0.87 13.70
CA ASN A 90 4.12 0.49 15.03
C ASN A 90 3.23 -0.74 15.00
N TRP A 91 2.33 -0.81 14.03
CA TRP A 91 1.46 -1.96 13.85
C TRP A 91 2.27 -3.22 13.53
N LEU A 92 3.25 -3.13 12.62
CA LEU A 92 4.11 -4.27 12.26
C LEU A 92 4.94 -4.75 13.45
N GLU A 93 5.49 -3.84 14.23
CA GLU A 93 6.23 -4.20 15.44
C GLU A 93 5.35 -4.95 16.44
N LYS A 94 4.12 -4.50 16.63
CA LYS A 94 3.15 -5.19 17.49
C LYS A 94 2.79 -6.58 16.99
N GLN A 95 2.80 -6.78 15.69
CA GLN A 95 2.54 -8.08 15.07
C GLN A 95 3.77 -9.00 15.09
N GLY A 96 4.92 -8.52 15.55
CA GLY A 96 6.17 -9.27 15.51
C GLY A 96 6.70 -9.50 14.11
N LYS A 97 6.35 -8.69 13.15
CA LYS A 97 6.77 -8.82 11.75
C LYS A 97 8.09 -8.11 11.51
N LYS A 98 8.97 -8.75 10.76
CA LYS A 98 10.20 -8.12 10.27
C LYS A 98 9.92 -7.40 8.98
N PHE A 99 10.42 -6.19 8.86
CA PHE A 99 10.22 -5.39 7.64
C PHE A 99 11.44 -4.54 7.34
N VAL A 100 11.61 -4.25 6.05
CA VAL A 100 12.62 -3.32 5.54
C VAL A 100 11.88 -2.31 4.67
N MET A 101 12.17 -1.04 4.88
CA MET A 101 11.58 0.02 4.09
C MET A 101 12.66 0.88 3.47
N ARG A 102 12.49 1.18 2.19
CA ARG A 102 13.33 2.14 1.49
C ARG A 102 12.80 3.54 1.76
N LEU A 103 13.61 4.36 2.42
CA LEU A 103 13.25 5.74 2.74
C LEU A 103 14.06 6.71 1.87
N SER A 104 13.44 7.84 1.52
CA SER A 104 14.19 8.94 0.98
C SER A 104 15.02 9.60 2.11
N ARG A 105 16.06 10.36 1.75
CA ARG A 105 16.87 11.07 2.74
C ARG A 105 16.02 12.01 3.62
N ASN A 106 15.06 12.68 2.99
CA ASN A 106 14.17 13.60 3.73
C ASN A 106 13.26 12.87 4.71
N ASP A 107 12.73 11.72 4.33
CA ASP A 107 11.90 10.90 5.22
C ASP A 107 12.70 10.41 6.42
N TYR A 108 13.93 9.99 6.20
CA TYR A 108 14.83 9.56 7.26
C TYR A 108 15.10 10.68 8.27
N ILE A 109 15.40 11.88 7.80
CA ILE A 109 15.66 13.04 8.65
C ILE A 109 14.41 13.37 9.49
N LYS A 110 13.22 13.39 8.89
CA LYS A 110 11.98 13.65 9.60
C LYS A 110 11.72 12.63 10.70
N ARG A 111 12.02 11.37 10.45
CA ARG A 111 11.83 10.29 11.44
C ARG A 111 12.82 10.42 12.60
N ASP A 112 14.06 10.75 12.31
CA ASP A 112 15.07 10.97 13.32
C ASP A 112 14.67 12.11 14.25
N ASP A 113 14.19 13.22 13.68
CA ASP A 113 13.69 14.36 14.46
C ASP A 113 12.48 13.98 15.30
N SER A 114 11.59 13.13 14.81
CA SER A 114 10.39 12.71 15.53
C SER A 114 10.70 11.80 16.73
N ARG A 115 11.87 11.20 16.77
CA ARG A 115 12.33 10.35 17.88
C ARG A 115 12.97 11.14 19.03
N ARG A 116 13.27 12.39 18.77
CA ARG A 116 13.84 13.30 19.75
C ARG A 116 12.75 14.05 20.50
#